data_96999656e248f279b153849cf7ec01c0
#
_entry.id   96999656e248f279b153849cf7ec01c0
#
_cell.length_a   1.000
_cell.length_b   1.000
_cell.length_c   1.000
_cell.angle_alpha   90.00
_cell.angle_beta   90.00
_cell.angle_gamma   90.00
#
_symmetry.space_group_name_H-M   'P 1'
#
loop_
_entity.id
_entity.type
_entity.pdbx_description
1 polymer ?
#
loop_
_entity_poly.entity_id
_entity_poly.type
_entity_poly.pdbx_seq_one_letter_code
_entity_poly.pdbx_strand_id
1 'polypeptide(L)'
;MHVFLNSLPPRMNRFWIAVFSVGVLWLPAPPAMADFTVSEGKSVLIGNSIKTSAHLDLNINGEPAVALSKGISLTLLVKSHLYRASLASWHFKIGEWEDRLLLEHHSLSNRYTLTNPDSSITEDFATLTETLDFLKQYTKTVVLPSGVNPNDALQMRLQVSLSRGDLPGPLKLVALFLKDWRLGSDWERWKVTIP
;
A
#
# COMPACT_ATOMS: atom_id res chain seq x y z
N MET A 1 -71.08 54.58 38.14
CA MET A 1 -71.44 54.28 36.76
C MET A 1 -70.33 53.58 36.12
N HIS A 2 -70.57 52.40 35.64
CA HIS A 2 -69.80 51.25 35.43
C HIS A 2 -68.57 51.37 34.51
N VAL A 3 -67.42 50.89 34.98
CA VAL A 3 -66.27 50.66 34.17
C VAL A 3 -65.91 49.15 34.32
N PHE A 4 -66.11 48.41 33.28
CA PHE A 4 -65.72 46.98 33.18
C PHE A 4 -64.24 46.93 32.85
N LEU A 5 -63.47 46.35 33.75
CA LEU A 5 -62.12 45.93 33.52
C LEU A 5 -62.11 44.59 32.77
N ASN A 6 -61.66 44.61 31.55
CA ASN A 6 -61.50 43.46 30.75
C ASN A 6 -60.04 42.94 30.86
N SER A 7 -59.87 41.88 31.61
CA SER A 7 -58.57 41.24 31.82
C SER A 7 -58.24 40.37 30.61
N LEU A 8 -57.17 40.70 29.90
CA LEU A 8 -56.56 39.88 28.86
C LEU A 8 -55.66 38.78 29.46
N PRO A 9 -55.73 37.52 28.99
CA PRO A 9 -54.86 36.48 29.45
C PRO A 9 -53.48 36.60 28.82
N PRO A 10 -52.42 36.14 29.49
CA PRO A 10 -51.07 36.21 28.99
C PRO A 10 -50.85 35.26 27.81
N ARG A 11 -50.35 35.80 26.73
CA ARG A 11 -49.86 35.05 25.57
C ARG A 11 -48.70 34.17 25.99
N MET A 12 -48.93 32.89 26.12
CA MET A 12 -47.90 31.88 26.24
C MET A 12 -47.12 31.77 24.89
N ASN A 13 -45.91 32.33 24.85
CA ASN A 13 -44.98 32.11 23.74
C ASN A 13 -44.56 30.67 23.74
N ARG A 14 -45.16 29.87 22.86
CA ARG A 14 -44.69 28.52 22.54
C ARG A 14 -43.49 28.65 21.60
N PHE A 15 -42.26 28.78 22.20
CA PHE A 15 -41.05 28.55 21.47
C PHE A 15 -40.99 27.09 21.05
N TRP A 16 -41.35 26.79 19.81
CA TRP A 16 -41.03 25.55 19.16
C TRP A 16 -39.52 25.57 18.83
N ILE A 17 -38.74 24.97 19.71
CA ILE A 17 -37.34 24.64 19.39
C ILE A 17 -37.42 23.44 18.41
N ALA A 18 -37.35 23.73 17.13
CA ALA A 18 -37.09 22.74 16.10
C ALA A 18 -35.63 22.29 16.26
N VAL A 19 -35.43 21.20 16.98
CA VAL A 19 -34.17 20.48 17.01
C VAL A 19 -34.01 19.83 15.63
N PHE A 20 -33.26 20.50 14.75
CA PHE A 20 -32.80 19.92 13.50
C PHE A 20 -31.72 18.88 13.86
N SER A 21 -32.16 17.62 14.02
CA SER A 21 -31.25 16.47 14.07
C SER A 21 -30.62 16.34 12.69
N VAL A 22 -29.43 16.93 12.51
CA VAL A 22 -28.59 16.63 11.37
C VAL A 22 -28.06 15.20 11.58
N GLY A 23 -28.82 14.24 11.06
CA GLY A 23 -28.38 12.88 10.91
C GLY A 23 -27.25 12.87 9.90
N VAL A 24 -26.00 12.90 10.40
CA VAL A 24 -24.83 12.60 9.58
C VAL A 24 -25.01 11.14 9.13
N LEU A 25 -25.49 10.96 7.91
CA LEU A 25 -25.45 9.65 7.24
C LEU A 25 -23.98 9.24 7.12
N TRP A 26 -23.54 8.43 8.03
CA TRP A 26 -22.29 7.67 7.87
C TRP A 26 -22.54 6.63 6.76
N LEU A 27 -22.39 7.06 5.52
CA LEU A 27 -22.24 6.13 4.41
C LEU A 27 -20.89 5.42 4.62
N PRO A 28 -20.86 4.09 4.77
CA PRO A 28 -19.61 3.37 4.75
C PRO A 28 -18.92 3.69 3.41
N ALA A 29 -17.77 4.34 3.47
CA ALA A 29 -16.94 4.51 2.29
C ALA A 29 -16.67 3.12 1.71
N PRO A 30 -16.88 2.87 0.41
CA PRO A 30 -16.50 1.60 -0.18
C PRO A 30 -15.02 1.37 0.13
N PRO A 31 -14.61 0.15 0.50
CA PRO A 31 -13.22 -0.17 0.71
C PRO A 31 -12.48 0.26 -0.57
N ALA A 32 -11.49 1.13 -0.42
CA ALA A 32 -10.56 1.41 -1.50
C ALA A 32 -9.90 0.07 -1.83
N MET A 33 -10.27 -0.55 -2.95
CA MET A 33 -9.57 -1.74 -3.41
C MET A 33 -8.15 -1.31 -3.70
N ALA A 34 -7.22 -1.82 -2.91
CA ALA A 34 -5.80 -1.65 -3.20
C ALA A 34 -5.56 -2.36 -4.53
N ASP A 35 -5.00 -1.64 -5.49
CA ASP A 35 -4.67 -2.22 -6.81
C ASP A 35 -3.52 -3.24 -6.72
N PHE A 36 -2.79 -3.22 -5.60
CA PHE A 36 -1.77 -4.20 -5.23
C PHE A 36 -2.10 -4.81 -3.88
N THR A 37 -1.92 -6.11 -3.74
CA THR A 37 -2.06 -6.80 -2.47
C THR A 37 -0.85 -7.68 -2.18
N VAL A 38 -0.52 -7.80 -0.90
CA VAL A 38 0.49 -8.73 -0.39
C VAL A 38 -0.22 -9.71 0.53
N SER A 39 -0.01 -10.99 0.31
CA SER A 39 -0.62 -12.05 1.11
C SER A 39 0.34 -13.21 1.32
N GLU A 40 -0.07 -14.20 2.12
CA GLU A 40 0.68 -15.44 2.37
C GLU A 40 2.14 -15.20 2.81
N GLY A 41 2.37 -14.09 3.53
CA GLY A 41 3.71 -13.72 4.00
C GLY A 41 4.28 -14.73 4.99
N LYS A 42 5.48 -15.23 4.73
CA LYS A 42 6.21 -16.14 5.59
C LYS A 42 7.67 -15.75 5.65
N SER A 43 8.23 -15.75 6.86
CA SER A 43 9.66 -15.52 7.06
C SER A 43 10.24 -16.55 8.01
N VAL A 44 11.38 -17.09 7.63
CA VAL A 44 12.10 -18.11 8.42
C VAL A 44 13.52 -17.62 8.65
N LEU A 45 13.95 -17.63 9.89
CA LEU A 45 15.33 -17.34 10.27
C LEU A 45 16.18 -18.63 10.13
N ILE A 46 17.18 -18.59 9.28
CA ILE A 46 18.08 -19.70 9.01
C ILE A 46 19.52 -19.21 9.27
N GLY A 47 20.10 -19.63 10.39
CA GLY A 47 21.40 -19.10 10.83
C GLY A 47 21.34 -17.61 11.08
N ASN A 48 22.07 -16.81 10.30
CA ASN A 48 22.08 -15.34 10.39
C ASN A 48 21.33 -14.67 9.23
N SER A 49 20.45 -15.39 8.54
CA SER A 49 19.70 -14.87 7.40
C SER A 49 18.21 -15.13 7.56
N ILE A 50 17.39 -14.17 7.16
CA ILE A 50 15.94 -14.30 7.12
C ILE A 50 15.54 -14.51 5.67
N LYS A 51 14.97 -15.68 5.38
CA LYS A 51 14.33 -15.97 4.09
C LYS A 51 12.85 -15.60 4.19
N THR A 52 12.43 -14.65 3.39
CA THR A 52 11.05 -14.17 3.29
C THR A 52 10.44 -14.62 1.97
N SER A 53 9.21 -15.10 2.00
CA SER A 53 8.37 -15.33 0.83
C SER A 53 7.01 -14.69 1.04
N ALA A 54 6.41 -14.19 -0.03
CA ALA A 54 5.08 -13.61 -0.02
C ALA A 54 4.42 -13.77 -1.40
N HIS A 55 3.10 -13.79 -1.42
CA HIS A 55 2.32 -13.72 -2.65
C HIS A 55 1.98 -12.26 -2.94
N LEU A 56 2.38 -11.77 -4.12
CA LEU A 56 2.07 -10.43 -4.59
C LEU A 56 1.01 -10.53 -5.68
N ASP A 57 -0.14 -9.92 -5.46
CA ASP A 57 -1.14 -9.73 -6.51
C ASP A 57 -1.07 -8.28 -6.99
N LEU A 58 -0.61 -8.10 -8.22
CA LEU A 58 -0.31 -6.81 -8.82
C LEU A 58 -1.22 -6.58 -10.02
N ASN A 59 -1.96 -5.49 -9.99
CA ASN A 59 -2.81 -5.10 -11.09
C ASN A 59 -2.39 -3.71 -11.61
N ILE A 60 -1.78 -3.68 -12.79
CA ILE A 60 -1.38 -2.44 -13.48
C ILE A 60 -2.35 -2.20 -14.61
N ASN A 61 -3.24 -1.24 -14.45
CA ASN A 61 -4.26 -0.84 -15.41
C ASN A 61 -4.28 0.69 -15.61
N GLY A 62 -5.24 1.21 -16.37
CA GLY A 62 -5.42 2.64 -16.59
C GLY A 62 -4.20 3.34 -17.20
N GLU A 63 -3.92 4.54 -16.74
CA GLU A 63 -2.83 5.39 -17.25
C GLU A 63 -1.43 4.76 -17.12
N PRO A 64 -1.06 4.06 -16.02
CA PRO A 64 0.24 3.38 -15.93
C PRO A 64 0.43 2.30 -16.99
N ALA A 65 -0.60 1.50 -17.29
CA ALA A 65 -0.52 0.47 -18.34
C ALA A 65 -0.36 1.11 -19.72
N VAL A 66 -1.07 2.21 -20.00
CA VAL A 66 -0.93 2.97 -21.23
C VAL A 66 0.46 3.58 -21.36
N ALA A 67 1.01 4.14 -20.30
CA ALA A 67 2.36 4.70 -20.28
C ALA A 67 3.42 3.62 -20.58
N LEU A 68 3.29 2.46 -19.92
CA LEU A 68 4.17 1.32 -20.15
C LEU A 68 4.12 0.84 -21.60
N SER A 69 2.93 0.70 -22.19
CA SER A 69 2.78 0.28 -23.59
C SER A 69 3.39 1.28 -24.58
N LYS A 70 3.55 2.53 -24.18
CA LYS A 70 4.26 3.58 -24.94
C LYS A 70 5.78 3.62 -24.67
N GLY A 71 6.31 2.64 -23.97
CA GLY A 71 7.74 2.51 -23.65
C GLY A 71 8.22 3.34 -22.47
N ILE A 72 7.31 3.82 -21.61
CA ILE A 72 7.68 4.47 -20.35
C ILE A 72 7.92 3.37 -19.32
N SER A 73 9.13 3.30 -18.78
CA SER A 73 9.50 2.33 -17.77
C SER A 73 8.78 2.60 -16.45
N LEU A 74 8.30 1.56 -15.78
CA LEU A 74 7.68 1.62 -14.47
C LEU A 74 8.58 0.93 -13.44
N THR A 75 8.77 1.55 -12.29
CA THR A 75 9.52 0.96 -11.19
C THR A 75 8.57 0.50 -10.09
N LEU A 76 8.55 -0.78 -9.78
CA LEU A 76 7.89 -1.34 -8.62
C LEU A 76 8.87 -1.38 -7.44
N LEU A 77 8.46 -0.87 -6.30
CA LEU A 77 9.22 -0.87 -5.05
C LEU A 77 8.65 -1.91 -4.11
N VAL A 78 9.45 -2.92 -3.76
CA VAL A 78 9.10 -3.89 -2.73
C VAL A 78 9.90 -3.55 -1.47
N LYS A 79 9.22 -3.00 -0.48
CA LYS A 79 9.83 -2.57 0.80
C LYS A 79 9.62 -3.64 1.86
N SER A 80 10.70 -4.01 2.53
CA SER A 80 10.69 -4.96 3.63
C SER A 80 11.25 -4.31 4.88
N HIS A 81 10.50 -4.36 5.98
CA HIS A 81 10.91 -3.83 7.28
C HIS A 81 10.94 -4.94 8.31
N LEU A 82 12.02 -5.04 9.07
CA LEU A 82 12.12 -5.93 10.21
C LEU A 82 11.92 -5.15 11.50
N TYR A 83 11.03 -5.65 12.33
CA TYR A 83 10.73 -5.09 13.64
C TYR A 83 11.04 -6.09 14.73
N ARG A 84 11.49 -5.60 15.88
CA ARG A 84 11.57 -6.35 17.11
C ARG A 84 10.40 -5.95 18.02
N ALA A 85 9.62 -6.93 18.47
CA ALA A 85 8.59 -6.70 19.47
C ALA A 85 9.23 -6.46 20.85
N SER A 86 8.77 -5.45 21.57
CA SER A 86 9.14 -5.19 22.96
C SER A 86 7.97 -5.50 23.90
N LEU A 87 8.26 -5.75 25.19
CA LEU A 87 7.28 -6.06 26.23
C LEU A 87 6.18 -4.99 26.41
N ALA A 88 6.39 -3.76 25.92
CA ALA A 88 5.46 -2.64 26.07
C ALA A 88 4.62 -2.37 24.80
N SER A 89 4.32 -3.37 23.99
CA SER A 89 3.60 -3.23 22.70
C SER A 89 4.29 -2.33 21.66
N TRP A 90 5.50 -1.90 21.92
CA TRP A 90 6.30 -1.08 21.03
C TRP A 90 7.07 -1.98 20.05
N HIS A 91 7.06 -1.61 18.78
CA HIS A 91 7.80 -2.30 17.74
C HIS A 91 8.89 -1.39 17.23
N PHE A 92 10.15 -1.76 17.44
CA PHE A 92 11.30 -1.01 16.94
C PHE A 92 11.72 -1.54 15.58
N LYS A 93 11.76 -0.68 14.58
CA LYS A 93 12.31 -1.01 13.27
C LYS A 93 13.82 -1.21 13.42
N ILE A 94 14.31 -2.40 13.10
CA ILE A 94 15.70 -2.82 13.24
C ILE A 94 16.36 -3.13 11.89
N GLY A 95 15.59 -3.22 10.83
CA GLY A 95 16.08 -3.42 9.47
C GLY A 95 15.11 -2.88 8.43
N GLU A 96 15.67 -2.44 7.32
CA GLU A 96 14.91 -1.94 6.16
C GLU A 96 15.64 -2.32 4.88
N TRP A 97 14.90 -2.85 3.92
CA TRP A 97 15.42 -3.21 2.59
C TRP A 97 14.39 -2.82 1.55
N GLU A 98 14.86 -2.46 0.38
CA GLU A 98 14.04 -2.11 -0.77
C GLU A 98 14.57 -2.88 -2.00
N ASP A 99 13.69 -3.53 -2.75
CA ASP A 99 13.97 -4.04 -4.08
C ASP A 99 13.30 -3.14 -5.09
N ARG A 100 14.03 -2.78 -6.11
CA ARG A 100 13.57 -1.95 -7.23
C ARG A 100 13.44 -2.85 -8.45
N LEU A 101 12.21 -3.09 -8.90
CA LEU A 101 11.90 -3.93 -10.04
C LEU A 101 11.51 -3.01 -11.20
N LEU A 102 12.37 -2.93 -12.21
CA LEU A 102 12.14 -2.11 -13.38
C LEU A 102 11.36 -2.93 -14.42
N LEU A 103 10.20 -2.44 -14.78
CA LEU A 103 9.31 -3.02 -15.79
C LEU A 103 9.33 -2.14 -17.03
N GLU A 104 9.67 -2.71 -18.17
CA GLU A 104 9.79 -2.02 -19.45
C GLU A 104 8.99 -2.74 -20.52
N HIS A 105 8.50 -2.02 -21.51
CA HIS A 105 7.90 -2.55 -22.73
C HIS A 105 8.68 -2.09 -23.95
N HIS A 106 9.18 -3.04 -24.69
CA HIS A 106 9.91 -2.81 -25.95
C HIS A 106 8.96 -2.88 -27.13
N SER A 107 8.48 -1.74 -27.60
CA SER A 107 7.47 -1.65 -28.67
C SER A 107 7.90 -2.28 -30.00
N LEU A 108 9.19 -2.35 -30.31
CA LEU A 108 9.69 -2.98 -31.54
C LEU A 108 9.60 -4.52 -31.51
N SER A 109 9.92 -5.11 -30.39
CA SER A 109 9.83 -6.57 -30.19
C SER A 109 8.50 -7.02 -29.58
N ASN A 110 7.69 -6.06 -29.14
CA ASN A 110 6.44 -6.27 -28.39
C ASN A 110 6.63 -7.22 -27.21
N ARG A 111 7.71 -7.02 -26.45
CA ARG A 111 8.04 -7.80 -25.25
C ARG A 111 8.15 -6.92 -24.03
N TYR A 112 7.88 -7.53 -22.89
CA TYR A 112 8.04 -6.95 -21.58
C TYR A 112 9.31 -7.48 -20.94
N THR A 113 10.12 -6.59 -20.38
CA THR A 113 11.36 -6.94 -19.67
C THR A 113 11.21 -6.52 -18.22
N LEU A 114 11.52 -7.44 -17.32
CA LEU A 114 11.58 -7.20 -15.88
C LEU A 114 13.03 -7.27 -15.43
N THR A 115 13.57 -6.18 -14.93
CA THR A 115 14.94 -6.10 -14.42
C THR A 115 14.94 -5.82 -12.92
N ASN A 116 15.69 -6.63 -12.18
CA ASN A 116 16.05 -6.32 -10.80
C ASN A 116 17.52 -5.88 -10.77
N PRO A 117 17.83 -4.57 -10.67
CA PRO A 117 19.20 -4.07 -10.70
C PRO A 117 20.07 -4.61 -9.55
N ASP A 118 19.45 -4.88 -8.38
CA ASP A 118 20.20 -5.32 -7.19
C ASP A 118 20.69 -6.77 -7.32
N SER A 119 19.96 -7.62 -8.03
CA SER A 119 20.35 -9.02 -8.29
C SER A 119 20.89 -9.26 -9.70
N SER A 120 20.92 -8.23 -10.56
CA SER A 120 21.29 -8.30 -11.98
C SER A 120 20.48 -9.36 -12.76
N ILE A 121 19.26 -9.65 -12.30
CA ILE A 121 18.35 -10.56 -12.98
C ILE A 121 17.51 -9.75 -13.97
N THR A 122 17.47 -10.24 -15.21
CA THR A 122 16.63 -9.69 -16.28
C THR A 122 15.88 -10.83 -16.94
N GLU A 123 14.56 -10.70 -17.00
CA GLU A 123 13.66 -11.70 -17.57
C GLU A 123 12.75 -11.05 -18.62
N ASP A 124 12.49 -11.77 -19.72
CA ASP A 124 11.66 -11.31 -20.83
C ASP A 124 10.38 -12.11 -20.95
N PHE A 125 9.26 -11.42 -21.13
CA PHE A 125 7.92 -11.99 -21.21
C PHE A 125 7.19 -11.55 -22.48
N ALA A 126 6.23 -12.35 -22.93
CA ALA A 126 5.41 -11.99 -24.09
C ALA A 126 4.29 -11.01 -23.73
N THR A 127 3.80 -11.03 -22.48
CA THR A 127 2.68 -10.22 -22.03
C THR A 127 2.94 -9.60 -20.67
N LEU A 128 2.26 -8.48 -20.38
CA LEU A 128 2.26 -7.86 -19.05
C LEU A 128 1.74 -8.84 -17.97
N THR A 129 0.71 -9.61 -18.30
CA THR A 129 0.14 -10.59 -17.37
C THR A 129 1.17 -11.63 -16.96
N GLU A 130 1.92 -12.22 -17.91
CA GLU A 130 3.01 -13.16 -17.59
C GLU A 130 4.08 -12.53 -16.71
N THR A 131 4.44 -11.26 -16.97
CA THR A 131 5.41 -10.55 -16.15
C THR A 131 4.92 -10.37 -14.70
N LEU A 132 3.66 -9.99 -14.53
CA LEU A 132 3.06 -9.81 -13.20
C LEU A 132 2.87 -11.17 -12.50
N ASP A 133 2.51 -12.22 -13.24
CA ASP A 133 2.40 -13.59 -12.72
C ASP A 133 3.75 -14.13 -12.21
N PHE A 134 4.84 -13.80 -12.89
CA PHE A 134 6.20 -14.13 -12.42
C PHE A 134 6.49 -13.50 -11.05
N LEU A 135 6.03 -12.30 -10.82
CA LEU A 135 6.20 -11.58 -9.54
C LEU A 135 5.30 -12.10 -8.41
N LYS A 136 4.29 -12.91 -8.69
CA LYS A 136 3.38 -13.46 -7.66
C LYS A 136 4.12 -14.21 -6.57
N GLN A 137 5.20 -14.89 -6.88
CA GLN A 137 6.02 -15.65 -5.92
C GLN A 137 7.28 -14.87 -5.55
N TYR A 138 7.09 -13.82 -4.77
CA TYR A 138 8.23 -13.03 -4.32
C TYR A 138 9.03 -13.75 -3.23
N THR A 139 10.34 -13.77 -3.38
CA THR A 139 11.26 -14.34 -2.37
C THR A 139 12.47 -13.43 -2.20
N LYS A 140 12.83 -13.14 -0.95
CA LYS A 140 14.01 -12.37 -0.59
C LYS A 140 14.74 -12.99 0.60
N THR A 141 16.05 -12.99 0.54
CA THR A 141 16.89 -13.36 1.68
C THR A 141 17.70 -12.14 2.12
N VAL A 142 17.61 -11.82 3.40
CA VAL A 142 18.31 -10.69 4.01
C VAL A 142 19.14 -11.17 5.19
N VAL A 143 20.27 -10.51 5.44
CA VAL A 143 21.09 -10.80 6.60
C VAL A 143 20.48 -10.11 7.83
N LEU A 144 20.48 -10.82 8.96
CA LEU A 144 20.01 -10.28 10.24
C LEU A 144 20.94 -9.13 10.65
N PRO A 145 20.39 -7.95 11.00
CA PRO A 145 21.19 -6.82 11.45
C PRO A 145 22.04 -7.15 12.68
N SER A 146 23.24 -6.57 12.76
CA SER A 146 24.14 -6.79 13.89
C SER A 146 23.52 -6.37 15.21
N GLY A 147 23.72 -7.17 16.26
CA GLY A 147 23.20 -6.90 17.61
C GLY A 147 21.73 -7.32 17.82
N VAL A 148 21.12 -7.96 16.86
CA VAL A 148 19.79 -8.58 17.02
C VAL A 148 19.95 -10.01 17.48
N ASN A 149 19.28 -10.36 18.59
CA ASN A 149 19.28 -11.74 19.07
C ASN A 149 18.34 -12.58 18.20
N PRO A 150 18.80 -13.74 17.67
CA PRO A 150 17.92 -14.65 16.92
C PRO A 150 16.66 -15.09 17.67
N ASN A 151 16.72 -15.13 19.00
CA ASN A 151 15.58 -15.51 19.85
C ASN A 151 14.60 -14.37 20.16
N ASP A 152 14.88 -13.15 19.66
CA ASP A 152 13.95 -12.04 19.83
C ASP A 152 12.66 -12.32 19.05
N ALA A 153 11.54 -11.80 19.54
CA ALA A 153 10.27 -11.83 18.81
C ALA A 153 10.35 -10.87 17.62
N LEU A 154 10.65 -11.43 16.45
CA LEU A 154 10.82 -10.68 15.21
C LEU A 154 9.54 -10.67 14.38
N GLN A 155 9.24 -9.54 13.75
CA GLN A 155 8.13 -9.35 12.83
C GLN A 155 8.64 -8.76 11.53
N MET A 156 8.31 -9.41 10.42
CA MET A 156 8.52 -8.87 9.08
C MET A 156 7.29 -8.09 8.63
N ARG A 157 7.50 -7.00 7.92
CA ARG A 157 6.47 -6.27 7.18
C ARG A 157 6.91 -6.07 5.75
N LEU A 158 5.98 -6.19 4.83
CA LEU A 158 6.22 -6.02 3.41
C LEU A 158 5.13 -5.16 2.79
N GLN A 159 5.53 -4.31 1.88
CA GLN A 159 4.65 -3.47 1.07
C GLN A 159 5.19 -3.41 -0.36
N VAL A 160 4.31 -3.42 -1.33
CA VAL A 160 4.66 -3.18 -2.73
C VAL A 160 3.95 -1.91 -3.23
N SER A 161 4.65 -1.10 -4.03
CA SER A 161 4.08 0.13 -4.59
C SER A 161 4.73 0.50 -5.92
N LEU A 162 4.02 1.26 -6.75
CA LEU A 162 4.56 1.87 -7.96
C LEU A 162 5.31 3.15 -7.60
N SER A 163 6.57 3.26 -8.02
CA SER A 163 7.37 4.47 -7.84
C SER A 163 6.93 5.57 -8.79
N ARG A 164 6.40 6.65 -8.25
CA ARG A 164 6.14 7.86 -9.03
C ARG A 164 7.37 8.76 -9.16
N GLY A 165 8.35 8.54 -8.29
CA GLY A 165 9.60 9.30 -8.25
C GLY A 165 10.51 9.05 -9.44
N ASP A 166 10.41 7.87 -10.05
CA ASP A 166 11.28 7.42 -11.15
C ASP A 166 10.70 7.73 -12.53
N LEU A 167 9.50 8.30 -12.60
CA LEU A 167 8.87 8.69 -13.85
C LEU A 167 9.58 9.90 -14.50
N PRO A 168 9.57 10.00 -15.85
CA PRO A 168 10.06 11.18 -16.57
C PRO A 168 9.39 12.47 -16.07
N GLY A 169 10.14 13.58 -16.03
CA GLY A 169 9.76 14.83 -15.37
C GLY A 169 8.32 15.31 -15.61
N PRO A 170 7.83 15.45 -16.85
CA PRO A 170 6.45 15.89 -17.09
C PRO A 170 5.41 14.91 -16.54
N LEU A 171 5.62 13.60 -16.72
CA LEU A 171 4.71 12.57 -16.26
C LEU A 171 4.71 12.45 -14.73
N LYS A 172 5.86 12.67 -14.10
CA LYS A 172 5.97 12.68 -12.62
C LYS A 172 5.02 13.68 -11.99
N LEU A 173 4.91 14.89 -12.56
CA LEU A 173 3.99 15.90 -12.05
C LEU A 173 2.53 15.46 -12.21
N VAL A 174 2.16 14.91 -13.36
CA VAL A 174 0.81 14.39 -13.62
C VAL A 174 0.48 13.23 -12.66
N ALA A 175 1.41 12.31 -12.49
CA ALA A 175 1.25 11.14 -11.62
C ALA A 175 1.05 11.48 -10.13
N LEU A 176 1.46 12.67 -9.67
CA LEU A 176 1.19 13.11 -8.30
C LEU A 176 -0.29 13.41 -8.05
N PHE A 177 -1.03 13.83 -9.06
CA PHE A 177 -2.43 14.26 -8.94
C PHE A 177 -3.43 13.19 -9.35
N LEU A 178 -3.07 12.29 -10.26
CA LEU A 178 -3.97 11.23 -10.73
C LEU A 178 -3.99 10.03 -9.78
N LYS A 179 -5.19 9.52 -9.50
CA LYS A 179 -5.40 8.36 -8.62
C LYS A 179 -4.79 7.09 -9.21
N ASP A 180 -4.89 6.89 -10.52
CA ASP A 180 -4.41 5.70 -11.23
C ASP A 180 -2.90 5.44 -11.04
N TRP A 181 -2.14 6.46 -10.66
CA TRP A 181 -0.71 6.35 -10.36
C TRP A 181 -0.41 6.04 -8.89
N ARG A 182 -1.44 5.91 -8.05
CA ARG A 182 -1.29 5.59 -6.62
C ARG A 182 -1.40 4.10 -6.36
N LEU A 183 -0.83 3.29 -7.25
CA LEU A 183 -0.82 1.84 -7.11
C LEU A 183 0.08 1.43 -5.95
N GLY A 184 -0.47 0.65 -5.03
CA GLY A 184 0.26 0.16 -3.87
C GLY A 184 -0.59 -0.69 -2.96
N SER A 185 0.07 -1.54 -2.18
CA SER A 185 -0.55 -2.35 -1.14
C SER A 185 -0.49 -1.64 0.21
N ASP A 186 -1.29 -2.10 1.15
CA ASP A 186 -1.05 -1.87 2.56
C ASP A 186 0.18 -2.65 3.04
N TRP A 187 0.66 -2.33 4.26
CA TRP A 187 1.71 -3.09 4.92
C TRP A 187 1.16 -4.40 5.45
N GLU A 188 1.52 -5.50 4.81
CA GLU A 188 1.28 -6.83 5.36
C GLU A 188 2.34 -7.19 6.39
N ARG A 189 1.97 -7.96 7.44
CA ARG A 189 2.85 -8.25 8.58
C ARG A 189 2.67 -9.67 9.09
N TRP A 190 3.78 -10.30 9.41
CA TRP A 190 3.80 -11.65 9.98
C TRP A 190 5.01 -11.85 10.89
N LYS A 191 4.96 -12.89 11.71
CA LYS A 191 6.06 -13.26 12.59
C LYS A 191 7.17 -13.94 11.79
N VAL A 192 8.43 -13.70 12.19
CA VAL A 192 9.56 -14.51 11.74
C VAL A 192 9.59 -15.78 12.59
N THR A 193 9.64 -16.92 11.93
CA THR A 193 9.71 -18.23 12.60
C THR A 193 11.14 -18.74 12.63
N ILE A 194 11.49 -19.49 13.66
CA ILE A 194 12.75 -20.23 13.76
C ILE A 194 12.40 -21.69 13.46
N PRO A 195 13.14 -22.40 12.59
CA PRO A 195 12.85 -23.79 12.23
C PRO A 195 13.04 -24.74 13.40
#